data_5a709664244c6122c8418f63ddf1d99d
#
_entry.id   5a709664244c6122c8418f63ddf1d99d
#
_cell.length_a   1.000
_cell.length_b   1.000
_cell.length_c   1.000
_cell.angle_alpha   90.00
_cell.angle_beta   90.00
_cell.angle_gamma   90.00
#
_symmetry.space_group_name_H-M   'P 1'
#
loop_
_entity.id
_entity.type
_entity.pdbx_description
1 polymer ?
#
loop_
_entity_poly.entity_id
_entity_poly.type
_entity_poly.pdbx_seq_one_letter_code
_entity_poly.pdbx_strand_id
1 'polypeptide(L)'
;MGKEVVAIAFSDLHINLWAKFNENNHRTLNSFRVLSIIRKLCRRFNCPALFCGDLFHKAETMDQELAEICYNELIEGFWIYAISGNHDIKKISKVGTKPFSWLYQVEKYGIMILDYEKTQLSSTHKDIMVYGVPYIDNNVGLSEYLKKLELDKSKKNILLLHTDYPGAKDTDGREIDSVENLNVNVLNKFDLVLCGHIHKPQRLSKKVYMIGAPNHQRRTDRGCELGYWKIYEDLSLKFVPLKNFPKFIDVEREEDINDDGNYYTVIPQKASTPVNNKHKITKQLSKKSLAKRYLREKGIKDEVKTNLLIETLKKAESC
;
A
#
# COMPACT_ATOMS: atom_id res chain seq x y z
N MET A 1 -28.98 15.23 -7.11
CA MET A 1 -27.56 15.34 -7.52
C MET A 1 -26.75 14.35 -6.69
N GLY A 2 -25.76 13.66 -7.28
CA GLY A 2 -24.86 12.80 -6.52
C GLY A 2 -23.92 13.66 -5.66
N LYS A 3 -23.46 13.12 -4.50
CA LYS A 3 -22.49 13.79 -3.63
C LYS A 3 -21.19 14.04 -4.39
N GLU A 4 -20.56 15.19 -4.18
CA GLU A 4 -19.26 15.55 -4.77
C GLU A 4 -18.13 14.73 -4.11
N VAL A 5 -17.19 14.24 -4.93
CA VAL A 5 -15.96 13.59 -4.45
C VAL A 5 -14.92 14.67 -4.21
N VAL A 6 -14.50 14.84 -2.94
CA VAL A 6 -13.56 15.89 -2.53
C VAL A 6 -12.14 15.40 -2.31
N ALA A 7 -11.93 14.08 -2.15
CA ALA A 7 -10.61 13.47 -2.06
C ALA A 7 -10.65 11.97 -2.41
N ILE A 8 -9.47 11.42 -2.76
CA ILE A 8 -9.24 9.98 -2.90
C ILE A 8 -8.24 9.57 -1.82
N ALA A 9 -8.59 8.60 -0.97
CA ALA A 9 -7.69 8.09 0.07
C ALA A 9 -7.14 6.71 -0.30
N PHE A 10 -5.85 6.51 -0.08
CA PHE A 10 -5.13 5.25 -0.24
C PHE A 10 -3.92 5.18 0.71
N SER A 11 -3.31 4.01 0.89
CA SER A 11 -2.20 3.79 1.82
C SER A 11 -1.37 2.56 1.43
N ASP A 12 -0.25 2.32 2.09
CA ASP A 12 0.48 1.04 2.10
C ASP A 12 0.81 0.51 0.70
N LEU A 13 1.44 1.35 -0.13
CA LEU A 13 1.78 1.00 -1.51
C LEU A 13 3.04 0.15 -1.61
N HIS A 14 3.96 0.27 -0.64
CA HIS A 14 5.18 -0.52 -0.48
C HIS A 14 5.99 -0.71 -1.78
N ILE A 15 6.25 0.37 -2.50
CA ILE A 15 7.06 0.32 -3.72
C ILE A 15 8.43 -0.29 -3.41
N ASN A 16 8.80 -1.35 -4.14
CA ASN A 16 10.04 -2.08 -3.94
C ASN A 16 10.43 -2.86 -5.18
N LEU A 17 11.73 -3.18 -5.33
CA LEU A 17 12.24 -4.17 -6.26
C LEU A 17 12.11 -5.56 -5.63
N TRP A 18 10.95 -6.17 -5.79
CA TRP A 18 10.63 -7.45 -5.17
C TRP A 18 11.50 -8.59 -5.71
N ALA A 19 12.08 -9.40 -4.81
CA ALA A 19 12.85 -10.58 -5.21
C ALA A 19 11.96 -11.78 -5.63
N LYS A 20 10.68 -11.80 -5.22
CA LYS A 20 9.74 -12.90 -5.50
C LYS A 20 8.57 -12.40 -6.33
N PHE A 21 8.12 -13.24 -7.28
CA PHE A 21 7.00 -12.93 -8.18
C PHE A 21 7.15 -11.58 -8.90
N ASN A 22 8.39 -11.15 -9.16
CA ASN A 22 8.69 -9.88 -9.80
C ASN A 22 9.41 -10.05 -11.13
N GLU A 23 9.14 -11.13 -11.85
CA GLU A 23 9.63 -11.34 -13.20
C GLU A 23 9.28 -10.13 -14.07
N ASN A 24 10.26 -9.57 -14.77
CA ASN A 24 10.10 -8.33 -15.54
C ASN A 24 9.53 -7.15 -14.72
N ASN A 25 9.85 -7.06 -13.43
CA ASN A 25 9.37 -5.99 -12.53
C ASN A 25 7.85 -5.88 -12.40
N HIS A 26 7.09 -6.92 -12.70
CA HIS A 26 5.62 -6.88 -12.70
C HIS A 26 5.00 -6.40 -11.38
N ARG A 27 5.54 -6.81 -10.23
CA ARG A 27 5.03 -6.36 -8.93
C ARG A 27 5.27 -4.88 -8.70
N THR A 28 6.48 -4.42 -9.02
CA THR A 28 6.87 -3.00 -8.92
C THR A 28 6.02 -2.15 -9.84
N LEU A 29 5.84 -2.57 -11.10
CA LEU A 29 5.00 -1.89 -12.07
C LEU A 29 3.52 -1.83 -11.65
N ASN A 30 3.01 -2.83 -10.93
CA ASN A 30 1.65 -2.77 -10.39
C ASN A 30 1.48 -1.65 -9.37
N SER A 31 2.48 -1.36 -8.53
CA SER A 31 2.42 -0.21 -7.62
C SER A 31 2.38 1.13 -8.38
N PHE A 32 3.15 1.28 -9.44
CA PHE A 32 3.07 2.47 -10.32
C PHE A 32 1.74 2.56 -11.07
N ARG A 33 1.20 1.42 -11.50
CA ARG A 33 -0.14 1.36 -12.11
C ARG A 33 -1.22 1.86 -11.14
N VAL A 34 -1.11 1.55 -9.84
CA VAL A 34 -1.99 2.13 -8.80
C VAL A 34 -1.87 3.64 -8.78
N LEU A 35 -0.64 4.19 -8.70
CA LEU A 35 -0.43 5.65 -8.72
C LEU A 35 -1.05 6.30 -9.95
N SER A 36 -0.87 5.72 -11.12
CA SER A 36 -1.48 6.20 -12.37
C SER A 36 -3.02 6.20 -12.31
N ILE A 37 -3.65 5.19 -11.72
CA ILE A 37 -5.11 5.14 -11.52
C ILE A 37 -5.56 6.24 -10.56
N ILE A 38 -4.91 6.38 -9.40
CA ILE A 38 -5.23 7.41 -8.40
C ILE A 38 -5.11 8.81 -9.04
N ARG A 39 -4.02 9.07 -9.78
CA ARG A 39 -3.81 10.31 -10.52
C ARG A 39 -4.97 10.64 -11.48
N LYS A 40 -5.38 9.65 -12.29
CA LYS A 40 -6.51 9.83 -13.23
C LYS A 40 -7.81 10.15 -12.51
N LEU A 41 -8.03 9.52 -11.33
CA LEU A 41 -9.22 9.79 -10.51
C LEU A 41 -9.18 11.20 -9.90
N CYS A 42 -8.03 11.63 -9.36
CA CYS A 42 -7.85 12.97 -8.81
C CYS A 42 -8.08 14.04 -9.88
N ARG A 43 -7.54 13.85 -11.10
CA ARG A 43 -7.81 14.74 -12.23
C ARG A 43 -9.29 14.75 -12.63
N ARG A 44 -9.93 13.58 -12.70
CA ARG A 44 -11.35 13.45 -13.06
C ARG A 44 -12.27 14.17 -12.08
N PHE A 45 -11.98 14.09 -10.79
CA PHE A 45 -12.79 14.69 -9.73
C PHE A 45 -12.29 16.07 -9.30
N ASN A 46 -11.19 16.55 -9.89
CA ASN A 46 -10.51 17.78 -9.50
C ASN A 46 -10.26 17.87 -7.97
N CYS A 47 -9.72 16.79 -7.40
CA CYS A 47 -9.51 16.67 -5.97
C CYS A 47 -8.12 16.13 -5.64
N PRO A 48 -7.58 16.38 -4.43
CA PRO A 48 -6.31 15.80 -3.98
C PRO A 48 -6.45 14.31 -3.65
N ALA A 49 -5.30 13.64 -3.56
CA ALA A 49 -5.18 12.36 -2.90
C ALA A 49 -4.73 12.54 -1.44
N LEU A 50 -5.24 11.71 -0.54
CA LEU A 50 -4.82 11.60 0.86
C LEU A 50 -4.11 10.25 1.04
N PHE A 51 -2.82 10.30 1.35
CA PHE A 51 -1.97 9.12 1.46
C PHE A 51 -1.53 8.89 2.91
N CYS A 52 -1.90 7.74 3.47
CA CYS A 52 -1.71 7.44 4.89
C CYS A 52 -0.42 6.66 5.20
N GLY A 53 0.65 6.83 4.42
CA GLY A 53 1.99 6.29 4.72
C GLY A 53 2.31 4.98 4.01
N ASP A 54 3.59 4.58 4.14
CA ASP A 54 4.18 3.40 3.53
C ASP A 54 4.16 3.44 1.99
N LEU A 55 4.72 4.51 1.43
CA LEU A 55 4.95 4.59 -0.01
C LEU A 55 6.02 3.58 -0.46
N PHE A 56 7.10 3.49 0.30
CA PHE A 56 8.22 2.58 0.06
C PHE A 56 8.18 1.38 1.00
N HIS A 57 8.76 0.25 0.58
CA HIS A 57 8.80 -0.95 1.41
C HIS A 57 9.93 -0.93 2.44
N LYS A 58 11.07 -0.30 2.12
CA LYS A 58 12.22 -0.15 3.01
C LYS A 58 12.95 1.16 2.72
N ALA A 59 12.92 2.06 3.67
CA ALA A 59 13.64 3.32 3.59
C ALA A 59 15.16 3.16 3.40
N GLU A 60 15.75 2.06 3.89
CA GLU A 60 17.19 1.82 3.86
C GLU A 60 17.71 1.29 2.51
N THR A 61 16.83 0.73 1.68
CA THR A 61 17.19 0.06 0.43
C THR A 61 16.56 0.72 -0.80
N MET A 62 16.38 2.04 -0.74
CA MET A 62 15.92 2.81 -1.89
C MET A 62 16.99 2.75 -2.98
N ASP A 63 16.71 2.01 -4.02
CA ASP A 63 17.53 1.98 -5.23
C ASP A 63 17.31 3.26 -6.04
N GLN A 64 18.40 3.77 -6.67
CA GLN A 64 18.33 5.01 -7.45
C GLN A 64 17.39 4.86 -8.66
N GLU A 65 17.40 3.70 -9.32
CA GLU A 65 16.52 3.41 -10.46
C GLU A 65 15.05 3.42 -10.02
N LEU A 66 14.74 2.79 -8.87
CA LEU A 66 13.40 2.78 -8.29
C LEU A 66 12.92 4.19 -7.92
N ALA A 67 13.82 5.01 -7.36
CA ALA A 67 13.54 6.39 -7.05
C ALA A 67 13.22 7.19 -8.31
N GLU A 68 14.01 7.03 -9.37
CA GLU A 68 13.82 7.74 -10.64
C GLU A 68 12.50 7.37 -11.32
N ILE A 69 12.15 6.06 -11.37
CA ILE A 69 10.86 5.62 -11.90
C ILE A 69 9.70 6.20 -11.06
N CYS A 70 9.82 6.17 -9.74
CA CYS A 70 8.83 6.73 -8.84
C CYS A 70 8.64 8.24 -9.09
N TYR A 71 9.73 8.97 -9.26
CA TYR A 71 9.71 10.40 -9.56
C TYR A 71 9.00 10.69 -10.87
N ASN A 72 9.28 9.93 -11.92
CA ASN A 72 8.65 10.11 -13.23
C ASN A 72 7.13 9.90 -13.16
N GLU A 73 6.65 8.93 -12.39
CA GLU A 73 5.20 8.71 -12.17
C GLU A 73 4.54 9.82 -11.33
N LEU A 74 5.29 10.48 -10.45
CA LEU A 74 4.81 11.54 -9.57
C LEU A 74 4.87 12.93 -10.22
N ILE A 75 5.85 13.20 -11.11
CA ILE A 75 6.08 14.50 -11.77
C ILE A 75 4.87 14.97 -12.59
N GLU A 76 4.05 14.07 -13.11
CA GLU A 76 2.89 14.44 -13.93
C GLU A 76 1.74 15.14 -13.16
N GLY A 77 2.00 15.64 -11.98
CA GLY A 77 1.22 16.62 -11.27
C GLY A 77 -0.22 16.21 -10.90
N PHE A 78 -0.37 15.65 -9.74
CA PHE A 78 -1.61 15.68 -8.98
C PHE A 78 -1.27 15.95 -7.51
N TRP A 79 -2.19 16.56 -6.78
CA TRP A 79 -1.91 16.92 -5.41
C TRP A 79 -2.07 15.71 -4.51
N ILE A 80 -1.00 15.36 -3.79
CA ILE A 80 -1.00 14.33 -2.77
C ILE A 80 -0.63 14.99 -1.44
N TYR A 81 -1.47 14.80 -0.44
CA TYR A 81 -1.15 15.05 0.95
C TYR A 81 -0.79 13.73 1.59
N ALA A 82 0.42 13.61 2.10
CA ALA A 82 0.97 12.35 2.59
C ALA A 82 1.53 12.49 4.00
N ILE A 83 1.57 11.38 4.72
CA ILE A 83 2.33 11.22 5.95
C ILE A 83 3.33 10.08 5.81
N SER A 84 4.39 10.09 6.62
CA SER A 84 5.35 9.00 6.66
C SER A 84 4.82 7.81 7.45
N GLY A 85 4.82 6.62 6.83
CA GLY A 85 4.61 5.33 7.50
C GLY A 85 5.92 4.78 8.08
N ASN A 86 5.85 3.66 8.78
CA ASN A 86 7.03 3.05 9.42
C ASN A 86 8.08 2.56 8.40
N HIS A 87 7.65 2.15 7.21
CA HIS A 87 8.55 1.73 6.13
C HIS A 87 9.21 2.89 5.37
N ASP A 88 8.66 4.10 5.46
CA ASP A 88 9.25 5.30 4.88
C ASP A 88 10.32 5.93 5.79
N ILE A 89 10.25 5.67 7.11
CA ILE A 89 11.08 6.32 8.11
C ILE A 89 12.38 5.54 8.31
N LYS A 90 13.51 6.21 8.08
CA LYS A 90 14.85 5.69 8.37
C LYS A 90 15.23 5.86 9.85
N LYS A 91 14.81 6.97 10.47
CA LYS A 91 15.08 7.27 11.85
C LYS A 91 13.90 7.99 12.46
N ILE A 92 13.36 7.40 13.52
CA ILE A 92 12.28 7.98 14.31
C ILE A 92 12.81 9.19 15.09
N SER A 93 12.01 10.25 15.10
CA SER A 93 12.29 11.46 15.84
C SER A 93 11.35 11.58 17.04
N LYS A 94 11.62 12.53 17.94
CA LYS A 94 10.72 12.86 19.04
C LYS A 94 9.36 13.29 18.48
N VAL A 95 8.28 12.90 19.15
CA VAL A 95 6.91 13.31 18.80
C VAL A 95 6.80 14.82 18.65
N GLY A 96 6.17 15.28 17.59
CA GLY A 96 6.09 16.69 17.22
C GLY A 96 7.29 17.20 16.41
N THR A 97 8.27 16.34 16.12
CA THR A 97 9.42 16.66 15.26
C THR A 97 9.40 15.77 14.02
N LYS A 98 9.56 16.36 12.85
CA LYS A 98 9.58 15.61 11.57
C LYS A 98 10.59 14.46 11.63
N PRO A 99 10.20 13.22 11.27
CA PRO A 99 11.12 12.09 11.23
C PRO A 99 12.10 12.23 10.06
N PHE A 100 13.16 11.44 10.06
CA PHE A 100 14.01 11.31 8.88
C PHE A 100 13.38 10.28 7.93
N SER A 101 12.63 10.78 6.95
CA SER A 101 11.85 9.96 6.01
C SER A 101 12.29 10.16 4.56
N TRP A 102 12.23 9.08 3.77
CA TRP A 102 12.45 9.12 2.33
C TRP A 102 11.36 9.87 1.57
N LEU A 103 10.18 10.04 2.16
CA LEU A 103 9.11 10.83 1.52
C LEU A 103 9.53 12.28 1.24
N TYR A 104 10.42 12.85 2.04
CA TYR A 104 10.90 14.22 1.79
C TYR A 104 11.69 14.36 0.48
N GLN A 105 12.22 13.27 -0.07
CA GLN A 105 12.88 13.30 -1.38
C GLN A 105 11.88 13.44 -2.53
N VAL A 106 10.63 13.03 -2.32
CA VAL A 106 9.57 13.12 -3.34
C VAL A 106 8.70 14.38 -3.19
N GLU A 107 8.90 15.18 -2.16
CA GLU A 107 8.12 16.41 -1.89
C GLU A 107 8.20 17.40 -3.06
N LYS A 108 9.37 17.55 -3.68
CA LYS A 108 9.58 18.41 -4.85
C LYS A 108 8.80 18.00 -6.11
N TYR A 109 8.17 16.82 -6.11
CA TYR A 109 7.42 16.28 -7.24
C TYR A 109 5.89 16.38 -7.08
N GLY A 110 5.41 17.25 -6.17
CA GLY A 110 3.99 17.53 -6.00
C GLY A 110 3.32 16.76 -4.85
N ILE A 111 4.12 16.08 -4.01
CA ILE A 111 3.66 15.52 -2.75
C ILE A 111 3.90 16.55 -1.64
N MET A 112 2.86 16.90 -0.90
CA MET A 112 2.98 17.68 0.33
C MET A 112 2.98 16.76 1.53
N ILE A 113 4.11 16.73 2.27
CA ILE A 113 4.25 15.88 3.46
C ILE A 113 3.73 16.62 4.69
N LEU A 114 2.72 16.04 5.32
CA LEU A 114 2.02 16.61 6.47
C LEU A 114 2.50 16.05 7.82
N ASP A 115 3.73 15.57 7.92
CA ASP A 115 4.29 15.06 9.18
C ASP A 115 4.32 16.17 10.25
N TYR A 116 3.36 16.10 11.19
CA TYR A 116 3.06 17.13 12.20
C TYR A 116 2.64 18.49 11.62
N GLU A 117 2.07 18.48 10.43
CA GLU A 117 1.61 19.68 9.74
C GLU A 117 0.11 19.60 9.42
N LYS A 118 -0.43 20.72 8.94
CA LYS A 118 -1.82 20.81 8.49
C LYS A 118 -1.96 21.71 7.26
N THR A 119 -2.98 21.42 6.46
CA THR A 119 -3.33 22.24 5.29
C THR A 119 -4.83 22.24 5.04
N GLN A 120 -5.30 23.19 4.24
CA GLN A 120 -6.65 23.12 3.68
C GLN A 120 -6.70 22.02 2.61
N LEU A 121 -7.84 21.33 2.50
CA LEU A 121 -7.99 20.24 1.55
C LEU A 121 -7.77 20.70 0.10
N SER A 122 -8.38 21.83 -0.26
CA SER A 122 -8.18 22.45 -1.57
C SER A 122 -8.65 23.91 -1.55
N SER A 123 -8.41 24.64 -2.63
CA SER A 123 -8.92 26.00 -2.81
C SER A 123 -10.44 26.09 -2.90
N THR A 124 -11.11 25.01 -3.32
CA THR A 124 -12.57 24.90 -3.43
C THR A 124 -13.20 24.40 -2.13
N HIS A 125 -12.50 23.57 -1.35
CA HIS A 125 -12.97 23.01 -0.07
C HIS A 125 -12.18 23.58 1.12
N LYS A 126 -12.23 24.91 1.27
CA LYS A 126 -11.52 25.65 2.35
C LYS A 126 -12.12 25.38 3.73
N ASP A 127 -13.31 24.84 3.80
CA ASP A 127 -14.00 24.41 5.01
C ASP A 127 -13.51 23.07 5.56
N ILE A 128 -12.57 22.40 4.87
CA ILE A 128 -11.96 21.13 5.29
C ILE A 128 -10.47 21.33 5.57
N MET A 129 -10.03 20.94 6.78
CA MET A 129 -8.63 20.92 7.18
C MET A 129 -8.12 19.48 7.24
N VAL A 130 -6.92 19.25 6.75
CA VAL A 130 -6.21 17.97 6.81
C VAL A 130 -5.02 18.12 7.75
N TYR A 131 -4.94 17.28 8.76
CA TYR A 131 -3.86 17.18 9.74
C TYR A 131 -3.11 15.87 9.49
N GLY A 132 -1.79 15.89 9.57
CA GLY A 132 -0.97 14.71 9.41
C GLY A 132 -0.18 14.39 10.66
N VAL A 133 -0.14 13.11 11.05
CA VAL A 133 0.73 12.58 12.09
C VAL A 133 1.40 11.32 11.54
N PRO A 134 2.74 11.32 11.38
CA PRO A 134 3.49 10.19 10.88
C PRO A 134 3.45 9.01 11.85
N TYR A 135 3.98 7.87 11.43
CA TYR A 135 4.20 6.73 12.32
C TYR A 135 5.05 7.13 13.54
N ILE A 136 4.61 6.68 14.70
CA ILE A 136 5.30 6.85 15.98
C ILE A 136 5.51 5.46 16.58
N ASP A 137 6.77 5.14 16.88
CA ASP A 137 7.11 3.84 17.44
C ASP A 137 6.37 3.58 18.77
N ASN A 138 5.67 2.43 18.81
CA ASN A 138 4.82 2.04 19.93
C ASN A 138 3.87 3.16 20.43
N ASN A 139 3.53 4.13 19.55
CA ASN A 139 2.66 5.28 19.84
C ASN A 139 3.06 6.12 21.06
N VAL A 140 4.33 6.06 21.48
CA VAL A 140 4.81 6.80 22.67
C VAL A 140 4.62 8.30 22.49
N GLY A 141 3.76 8.89 23.33
CA GLY A 141 3.42 10.30 23.29
C GLY A 141 2.37 10.71 22.25
N LEU A 142 1.88 9.80 21.41
CA LEU A 142 0.86 10.09 20.39
C LEU A 142 -0.42 10.68 21.01
N SER A 143 -0.95 10.04 22.04
CA SER A 143 -2.19 10.48 22.69
C SER A 143 -2.05 11.87 23.30
N GLU A 144 -0.92 12.17 23.92
CA GLU A 144 -0.66 13.48 24.49
C GLU A 144 -0.48 14.57 23.42
N TYR A 145 0.20 14.23 22.33
CA TYR A 145 0.32 15.12 21.18
C TYR A 145 -1.07 15.44 20.59
N LEU A 146 -1.88 14.41 20.33
CA LEU A 146 -3.22 14.59 19.79
C LEU A 146 -4.13 15.38 20.74
N LYS A 147 -4.06 15.20 22.05
CA LYS A 147 -4.82 16.02 23.01
C LYS A 147 -4.50 17.51 22.86
N LYS A 148 -3.21 17.85 22.74
CA LYS A 148 -2.73 19.25 22.66
C LYS A 148 -2.91 19.87 21.27
N LEU A 149 -3.14 19.06 20.23
CA LEU A 149 -3.31 19.55 18.88
C LEU A 149 -4.58 20.43 18.77
N GLU A 150 -4.39 21.69 18.43
CA GLU A 150 -5.49 22.64 18.26
C GLU A 150 -6.14 22.47 16.87
N LEU A 151 -7.45 22.27 16.86
CA LEU A 151 -8.25 22.14 15.64
C LEU A 151 -8.96 23.46 15.34
N ASP A 152 -9.11 23.75 14.05
CA ASP A 152 -10.00 24.82 13.59
C ASP A 152 -11.45 24.37 13.71
N LYS A 153 -12.12 24.84 14.78
CA LYS A 153 -13.52 24.45 15.10
C LYS A 153 -14.54 24.97 14.09
N SER A 154 -14.15 25.90 13.23
CA SER A 154 -15.02 26.41 12.16
C SER A 154 -15.03 25.51 10.94
N LYS A 155 -14.17 24.49 10.91
CA LYS A 155 -13.94 23.60 9.76
C LYS A 155 -14.18 22.15 10.11
N LYS A 156 -14.40 21.34 9.09
CA LYS A 156 -14.32 19.88 9.18
C LYS A 156 -12.84 19.47 9.25
N ASN A 157 -12.48 18.60 10.18
CA ASN A 157 -11.11 18.25 10.47
C ASN A 157 -10.84 16.76 10.15
N ILE A 158 -9.99 16.49 9.17
CA ILE A 158 -9.54 15.16 8.79
C ILE A 158 -8.16 14.92 9.39
N LEU A 159 -7.95 13.78 10.05
CA LEU A 159 -6.64 13.32 10.51
C LEU A 159 -6.14 12.19 9.61
N LEU A 160 -4.91 12.33 9.10
CA LEU A 160 -4.13 11.22 8.54
C LEU A 160 -3.23 10.67 9.64
N LEU A 161 -3.26 9.36 9.84
CA LEU A 161 -2.51 8.67 10.88
C LEU A 161 -1.94 7.36 10.32
N HIS A 162 -0.77 6.93 10.80
CA HIS A 162 -0.21 5.63 10.44
C HIS A 162 0.07 4.84 11.71
N THR A 163 -0.84 3.92 12.08
CA THR A 163 -0.80 3.17 13.34
C THR A 163 -1.75 1.99 13.32
N ASP A 164 -1.51 1.03 14.21
CA ASP A 164 -2.51 0.03 14.59
C ASP A 164 -3.72 0.70 15.27
N TYR A 165 -4.85 -0.01 15.27
CA TYR A 165 -6.07 0.45 15.95
C TYR A 165 -6.76 -0.72 16.68
N PRO A 166 -7.18 -0.57 17.96
CA PRO A 166 -7.87 -1.62 18.69
C PRO A 166 -9.18 -2.02 17.99
N GLY A 167 -9.42 -3.33 17.88
CA GLY A 167 -10.56 -3.89 17.16
C GLY A 167 -10.37 -3.97 15.64
N ALA A 168 -9.27 -3.46 15.09
CA ALA A 168 -8.91 -3.69 13.70
C ALA A 168 -8.54 -5.15 13.47
N LYS A 169 -8.88 -5.68 12.29
CA LYS A 169 -8.49 -7.03 11.88
C LYS A 169 -7.40 -6.95 10.83
N ASP A 170 -6.34 -7.71 11.02
CA ASP A 170 -5.32 -7.90 10.00
C ASP A 170 -5.87 -8.67 8.78
N THR A 171 -5.03 -8.88 7.78
CA THR A 171 -5.42 -9.58 6.56
C THR A 171 -5.65 -11.08 6.77
N ASP A 172 -5.11 -11.68 7.84
CA ASP A 172 -5.41 -13.06 8.26
C ASP A 172 -6.67 -13.16 9.13
N GLY A 173 -7.32 -12.02 9.44
CA GLY A 173 -8.55 -11.94 10.23
C GLY A 173 -8.32 -11.90 11.73
N ARG A 174 -7.06 -11.80 12.20
CA ARG A 174 -6.73 -11.66 13.62
C ARG A 174 -7.10 -10.26 14.07
N GLU A 175 -7.80 -10.17 15.18
CA GLU A 175 -8.16 -8.90 15.78
C GLU A 175 -7.02 -8.37 16.64
N ILE A 176 -6.82 -7.06 16.59
CA ILE A 176 -5.88 -6.33 17.43
C ILE A 176 -6.63 -5.94 18.69
N ASP A 177 -6.38 -6.65 19.78
CA ASP A 177 -7.13 -6.46 21.04
C ASP A 177 -6.82 -5.11 21.68
N SER A 178 -5.56 -4.68 21.65
CA SER A 178 -5.11 -3.43 22.25
C SER A 178 -3.94 -2.83 21.46
N VAL A 179 -3.81 -1.53 21.52
CA VAL A 179 -2.67 -0.79 20.94
C VAL A 179 -2.03 0.02 22.06
N GLU A 180 -0.76 -0.26 22.33
CA GLU A 180 -0.02 0.42 23.37
C GLU A 180 0.01 1.94 23.14
N ASN A 181 -0.09 2.70 24.22
CA ASN A 181 0.00 4.18 24.25
C ASN A 181 -1.01 4.92 23.35
N LEU A 182 -2.04 4.23 22.79
CA LEU A 182 -3.10 4.86 22.02
C LEU A 182 -4.41 4.92 22.82
N ASN A 183 -4.78 6.11 23.26
CA ASN A 183 -6.12 6.38 23.76
C ASN A 183 -7.02 6.81 22.61
N VAL A 184 -7.86 5.89 22.12
CA VAL A 184 -8.73 6.14 20.96
C VAL A 184 -9.74 7.30 21.17
N ASN A 185 -10.03 7.66 22.41
CA ASN A 185 -10.95 8.77 22.70
C ASN A 185 -10.41 10.12 22.23
N VAL A 186 -9.09 10.30 22.12
CA VAL A 186 -8.50 11.54 21.60
C VAL A 186 -8.82 11.78 20.13
N LEU A 187 -9.21 10.73 19.41
CA LEU A 187 -9.58 10.79 17.99
C LEU A 187 -11.00 11.34 17.79
N ASN A 188 -11.85 11.33 18.83
CA ASN A 188 -13.27 11.77 18.73
C ASN A 188 -13.41 13.26 18.35
N LYS A 189 -12.37 14.06 18.58
CA LYS A 189 -12.40 15.49 18.24
C LYS A 189 -12.30 15.76 16.73
N PHE A 190 -11.83 14.79 15.93
CA PHE A 190 -11.81 14.90 14.48
C PHE A 190 -13.16 14.47 13.88
N ASP A 191 -13.45 14.99 12.68
CA ASP A 191 -14.64 14.61 11.93
C ASP A 191 -14.43 13.34 11.14
N LEU A 192 -13.19 13.09 10.72
CA LEU A 192 -12.74 11.89 10.01
C LEU A 192 -11.31 11.55 10.38
N VAL A 193 -11.02 10.27 10.57
CA VAL A 193 -9.66 9.73 10.81
C VAL A 193 -9.39 8.62 9.80
N LEU A 194 -8.30 8.77 9.07
CA LEU A 194 -7.83 7.83 8.06
C LEU A 194 -6.51 7.22 8.54
N CYS A 195 -6.52 5.92 8.81
CA CYS A 195 -5.35 5.20 9.31
C CYS A 195 -4.74 4.31 8.22
N GLY A 196 -3.44 4.39 7.99
CA GLY A 196 -2.64 3.39 7.28
C GLY A 196 -2.11 2.31 8.23
N HIS A 197 -1.20 1.47 7.75
CA HIS A 197 -0.47 0.41 8.44
C HIS A 197 -1.07 -0.99 8.28
N ILE A 198 -2.39 -1.17 8.47
CA ILE A 198 -3.05 -2.46 8.28
C ILE A 198 -3.60 -2.52 6.87
N HIS A 199 -3.16 -3.53 6.08
CA HIS A 199 -3.50 -3.64 4.66
C HIS A 199 -4.99 -3.92 4.38
N LYS A 200 -5.76 -4.39 5.37
CA LYS A 200 -7.19 -4.69 5.21
C LYS A 200 -8.04 -3.44 5.33
N PRO A 201 -8.74 -3.01 4.25
CA PRO A 201 -9.66 -1.88 4.32
C PRO A 201 -10.83 -2.20 5.25
N GLN A 202 -11.11 -1.34 6.23
CA GLN A 202 -12.22 -1.55 7.15
C GLN A 202 -12.66 -0.26 7.84
N ARG A 203 -13.94 -0.18 8.16
CA ARG A 203 -14.49 0.87 9.00
C ARG A 203 -14.45 0.42 10.46
N LEU A 204 -13.76 1.17 11.31
CA LEU A 204 -13.58 0.84 12.73
C LEU A 204 -14.58 1.53 13.65
N SER A 205 -15.02 2.73 13.26
CA SER A 205 -16.06 3.48 13.96
C SER A 205 -16.86 4.35 12.98
N LYS A 206 -17.71 5.23 13.50
CA LYS A 206 -18.42 6.20 12.66
C LYS A 206 -17.47 7.14 11.91
N LYS A 207 -16.30 7.41 12.47
CA LYS A 207 -15.33 8.42 11.99
C LYS A 207 -13.95 7.85 11.66
N VAL A 208 -13.63 6.61 12.04
CA VAL A 208 -12.29 6.02 11.90
C VAL A 208 -12.32 4.90 10.86
N TYR A 209 -11.42 4.99 9.90
CA TYR A 209 -11.26 4.03 8.82
C TYR A 209 -9.81 3.59 8.70
N MET A 210 -9.60 2.28 8.63
CA MET A 210 -8.36 1.71 8.15
C MET A 210 -8.40 1.70 6.63
N ILE A 211 -7.48 2.42 6.00
CA ILE A 211 -7.50 2.65 4.54
C ILE A 211 -7.15 1.38 3.78
N GLY A 212 -6.17 0.66 4.27
CA GLY A 212 -5.69 -0.57 3.66
C GLY A 212 -4.83 -0.37 2.42
N ALA A 213 -4.19 -1.45 1.98
CA ALA A 213 -3.39 -1.45 0.77
C ALA A 213 -4.28 -1.43 -0.49
N PRO A 214 -3.83 -0.81 -1.59
CA PRO A 214 -4.63 -0.75 -2.82
C PRO A 214 -4.57 -2.04 -3.64
N ASN A 215 -3.51 -2.83 -3.51
CA ASN A 215 -3.30 -4.11 -4.17
C ASN A 215 -2.51 -5.06 -3.26
N HIS A 216 -2.48 -6.34 -3.58
CA HIS A 216 -1.80 -7.35 -2.77
C HIS A 216 -0.28 -7.12 -2.73
N GLN A 217 0.26 -6.87 -1.53
CA GLN A 217 1.68 -6.65 -1.28
C GLN A 217 2.38 -7.89 -0.70
N ARG A 218 1.66 -8.72 0.02
CA ARG A 218 2.19 -9.92 0.69
C ARG A 218 1.16 -11.05 0.70
N ARG A 219 1.63 -12.26 0.95
CA ARG A 219 0.77 -13.46 0.96
C ARG A 219 -0.38 -13.37 1.97
N THR A 220 -0.18 -12.68 3.07
CA THR A 220 -1.24 -12.47 4.08
C THR A 220 -2.42 -11.67 3.53
N ASP A 221 -2.25 -10.91 2.45
CA ASP A 221 -3.32 -10.12 1.82
C ASP A 221 -4.32 -10.97 1.02
N ARG A 222 -4.06 -12.29 0.88
CA ARG A 222 -4.95 -13.24 0.20
C ARG A 222 -6.36 -13.21 0.78
N GLY A 223 -7.37 -13.28 -0.09
CA GLY A 223 -8.77 -13.24 0.32
C GLY A 223 -9.30 -11.85 0.70
N CYS A 224 -8.44 -10.82 0.70
CA CYS A 224 -8.88 -9.44 0.94
C CYS A 224 -9.27 -8.76 -0.38
N GLU A 225 -10.37 -8.02 -0.37
CA GLU A 225 -10.61 -7.01 -1.39
C GLU A 225 -9.81 -5.77 -1.03
N LEU A 226 -8.91 -5.37 -1.93
CA LEU A 226 -8.04 -4.22 -1.77
C LEU A 226 -8.39 -3.13 -2.79
N GLY A 227 -8.12 -1.86 -2.46
CA GLY A 227 -8.53 -0.76 -3.30
C GLY A 227 -8.27 0.61 -2.66
N TYR A 228 -9.15 1.55 -2.95
CA TYR A 228 -9.07 2.92 -2.46
C TYR A 228 -10.43 3.41 -1.97
N TRP A 229 -10.44 4.55 -1.29
CA TRP A 229 -11.66 5.17 -0.79
C TRP A 229 -11.93 6.50 -1.50
N LYS A 230 -13.18 6.73 -1.88
CA LYS A 230 -13.69 8.05 -2.26
C LYS A 230 -14.22 8.74 -1.00
N ILE A 231 -13.80 9.98 -0.80
CA ILE A 231 -14.29 10.84 0.26
C ILE A 231 -15.21 11.88 -0.36
N TYR A 232 -16.40 12.00 0.18
CA TYR A 232 -17.39 12.96 -0.29
C TYR A 232 -17.39 14.24 0.57
N GLU A 233 -18.02 15.30 0.08
CA GLU A 233 -18.12 16.62 0.73
C GLU A 233 -18.68 16.58 2.17
N ASP A 234 -19.52 15.58 2.48
CA ASP A 234 -20.06 15.35 3.81
C ASP A 234 -19.17 14.45 4.68
N LEU A 235 -17.94 14.17 4.25
CA LEU A 235 -16.95 13.24 4.83
C LEU A 235 -17.42 11.78 4.90
N SER A 236 -18.50 11.41 4.20
CA SER A 236 -18.82 9.98 4.01
C SER A 236 -17.83 9.34 3.05
N LEU A 237 -17.52 8.05 3.27
CA LEU A 237 -16.57 7.29 2.47
C LEU A 237 -17.25 6.17 1.69
N LYS A 238 -16.74 5.92 0.47
CA LYS A 238 -17.09 4.75 -0.32
C LYS A 238 -15.82 4.01 -0.72
N PHE A 239 -15.70 2.76 -0.29
CA PHE A 239 -14.65 1.84 -0.75
C PHE A 239 -14.87 1.46 -2.22
N VAL A 240 -13.79 1.42 -2.98
CA VAL A 240 -13.78 1.02 -4.39
C VAL A 240 -12.66 0.01 -4.59
N PRO A 241 -12.98 -1.28 -4.81
CA PRO A 241 -11.96 -2.29 -5.03
C PRO A 241 -11.24 -2.05 -6.37
N LEU A 242 -9.93 -2.24 -6.37
CA LEU A 242 -9.13 -2.26 -7.59
C LEU A 242 -9.19 -3.65 -8.21
N LYS A 243 -9.78 -3.71 -9.40
CA LYS A 243 -9.90 -4.95 -10.19
C LYS A 243 -8.69 -5.10 -11.13
N ASN A 244 -8.45 -6.34 -11.57
CA ASN A 244 -7.42 -6.68 -12.56
C ASN A 244 -5.98 -6.41 -12.07
N PHE A 245 -5.75 -6.60 -10.77
CA PHE A 245 -4.42 -6.68 -10.18
C PHE A 245 -4.14 -8.11 -9.75
N PRO A 246 -2.87 -8.57 -9.84
CA PRO A 246 -2.47 -9.88 -9.34
C PRO A 246 -2.79 -10.04 -7.85
N LYS A 247 -3.22 -11.24 -7.47
CA LYS A 247 -3.57 -11.61 -6.09
C LYS A 247 -2.69 -12.73 -5.60
N PHE A 248 -2.41 -12.78 -4.31
CA PHE A 248 -1.89 -13.99 -3.68
C PHE A 248 -3.01 -15.00 -3.52
N ILE A 249 -2.77 -16.23 -3.99
CA ILE A 249 -3.74 -17.33 -3.98
C ILE A 249 -3.05 -18.57 -3.41
N ASP A 250 -3.66 -19.17 -2.39
CA ASP A 250 -3.22 -20.46 -1.87
C ASP A 250 -3.97 -21.57 -2.62
N VAL A 251 -3.24 -22.56 -3.11
CA VAL A 251 -3.77 -23.74 -3.78
C VAL A 251 -3.26 -25.03 -3.10
N GLU A 252 -3.97 -26.13 -3.22
CA GLU A 252 -3.58 -27.38 -2.59
C GLU A 252 -2.59 -28.17 -3.45
N ARG A 253 -2.63 -28.02 -4.77
CA ARG A 253 -1.84 -28.79 -5.74
C ARG A 253 -1.21 -27.89 -6.79
N GLU A 254 -0.07 -28.32 -7.32
CA GLU A 254 0.63 -27.59 -8.40
C GLU A 254 -0.23 -27.47 -9.69
N GLU A 255 -1.10 -28.44 -9.95
CA GLU A 255 -1.99 -28.46 -11.11
C GLU A 255 -3.11 -27.39 -11.03
N ASP A 256 -3.39 -26.86 -9.84
CA ASP A 256 -4.36 -25.81 -9.62
C ASP A 256 -3.78 -24.39 -9.89
N ILE A 257 -2.50 -24.31 -10.28
CA ILE A 257 -1.84 -23.06 -10.67
C ILE A 257 -2.25 -22.66 -12.08
N ASN A 258 -2.85 -21.49 -12.22
CA ASN A 258 -3.24 -20.93 -13.51
C ASN A 258 -2.21 -19.90 -14.01
N ASP A 259 -2.09 -19.76 -15.33
CA ASP A 259 -1.25 -18.72 -15.96
C ASP A 259 -2.06 -17.44 -16.19
N ASP A 260 -2.55 -16.86 -15.10
CA ASP A 260 -3.44 -15.68 -15.10
C ASP A 260 -2.78 -14.44 -14.47
N GLY A 261 -1.47 -14.54 -14.18
CA GLY A 261 -0.67 -13.46 -13.60
C GLY A 261 -0.78 -13.33 -12.08
N ASN A 262 -1.55 -14.17 -11.41
CA ASN A 262 -1.63 -14.21 -9.95
C ASN A 262 -0.40 -14.87 -9.31
N TYR A 263 -0.23 -14.64 -7.99
CA TYR A 263 0.89 -15.16 -7.19
C TYR A 263 0.43 -16.39 -6.40
N TYR A 264 0.76 -17.57 -6.91
CA TYR A 264 0.30 -18.83 -6.34
C TYR A 264 1.26 -19.37 -5.27
N THR A 265 0.69 -19.93 -4.20
CA THR A 265 1.42 -20.71 -3.18
C THR A 265 0.73 -22.04 -2.98
N VAL A 266 1.44 -23.15 -3.19
CA VAL A 266 0.93 -24.49 -2.90
C VAL A 266 1.03 -24.77 -1.40
N ILE A 267 -0.09 -25.08 -0.79
CA ILE A 267 -0.18 -25.51 0.61
C ILE A 267 -0.56 -26.98 0.61
N PRO A 268 0.37 -27.90 0.89
CA PRO A 268 0.01 -29.33 1.00
C PRO A 268 -1.06 -29.51 2.08
N GLN A 269 -2.08 -30.32 1.79
CA GLN A 269 -3.03 -30.73 2.82
C GLN A 269 -2.27 -31.32 4.01
N LYS A 270 -2.64 -30.96 5.23
CA LYS A 270 -2.05 -31.52 6.46
C LYS A 270 -2.30 -33.02 6.46
N ALA A 271 -1.26 -33.81 6.24
CA ALA A 271 -1.25 -35.18 6.74
C ALA A 271 -1.47 -35.13 8.26
N SER A 272 -2.30 -35.99 8.81
CA SER A 272 -2.76 -36.01 10.20
C SER A 272 -1.66 -36.33 11.25
N THR A 273 -0.42 -35.96 10.98
CA THR A 273 0.73 -36.11 11.89
C THR A 273 1.45 -34.77 12.04
N PRO A 274 1.85 -34.38 13.26
CA PRO A 274 2.53 -33.11 13.47
C PRO A 274 3.97 -33.22 12.95
N VAL A 275 4.20 -32.70 11.74
CA VAL A 275 5.55 -32.56 11.20
C VAL A 275 5.93 -31.09 11.26
N ASN A 276 7.11 -30.81 11.81
CA ASN A 276 7.76 -29.50 11.85
C ASN A 276 7.72 -28.81 10.46
N ASN A 277 6.80 -27.87 10.28
CA ASN A 277 6.56 -27.21 9.01
C ASN A 277 7.63 -26.14 8.71
N LYS A 278 8.71 -26.52 8.04
CA LYS A 278 9.42 -25.59 7.17
C LYS A 278 8.58 -25.42 5.90
N HIS A 279 7.87 -24.30 5.77
CA HIS A 279 7.12 -23.97 4.56
C HIS A 279 8.06 -23.99 3.34
N LYS A 280 7.92 -24.99 2.48
CA LYS A 280 8.50 -24.95 1.14
C LYS A 280 7.71 -23.92 0.35
N ILE A 281 8.31 -22.76 0.13
CA ILE A 281 7.84 -21.80 -0.86
C ILE A 281 8.10 -22.46 -2.22
N THR A 282 7.02 -22.80 -2.90
CA THR A 282 7.12 -23.50 -4.18
C THR A 282 7.56 -22.57 -5.28
N LYS A 283 8.51 -23.08 -5.96
CA LYS A 283 9.14 -22.75 -7.23
C LYS A 283 8.48 -21.61 -8.01
N GLN A 284 9.30 -20.59 -8.27
CA GLN A 284 9.31 -19.92 -9.57
C GLN A 284 8.94 -20.94 -10.67
N LEU A 285 8.13 -20.53 -11.62
CA LEU A 285 7.91 -21.31 -12.84
C LEU A 285 9.27 -21.86 -13.28
N SER A 286 9.35 -23.16 -13.53
CA SER A 286 10.63 -23.74 -13.96
C SER A 286 11.11 -22.98 -15.19
N LYS A 287 12.44 -22.82 -15.36
CA LYS A 287 13.02 -22.20 -16.56
C LYS A 287 12.43 -22.73 -17.86
N LYS A 288 12.04 -24.01 -17.85
CA LYS A 288 11.35 -24.66 -18.97
C LYS A 288 9.96 -24.04 -19.21
N SER A 289 9.22 -23.70 -18.15
CA SER A 289 7.90 -23.05 -18.26
C SER A 289 8.03 -21.61 -18.72
N LEU A 290 9.02 -20.87 -18.22
CA LEU A 290 9.36 -19.52 -18.68
C LEU A 290 9.75 -19.48 -20.16
N ALA A 291 10.65 -20.38 -20.57
CA ALA A 291 11.06 -20.49 -21.97
C ALA A 291 9.87 -20.82 -22.89
N LYS A 292 9.01 -21.76 -22.48
CA LYS A 292 7.79 -22.11 -23.23
C LYS A 292 6.82 -20.93 -23.32
N ARG A 293 6.64 -20.17 -22.23
CA ARG A 293 5.79 -18.97 -22.20
C ARG A 293 6.32 -17.90 -23.15
N TYR A 294 7.61 -17.55 -23.03
CA TYR A 294 8.26 -16.57 -23.91
C TYR A 294 8.12 -16.93 -25.39
N LEU A 295 8.37 -18.19 -25.76
CA LEU A 295 8.25 -18.64 -27.14
C LEU A 295 6.81 -18.61 -27.64
N ARG A 296 5.83 -18.92 -26.77
CA ARG A 296 4.41 -18.82 -27.10
C ARG A 296 3.99 -17.37 -27.34
N GLU A 297 4.43 -16.44 -26.49
CA GLU A 297 4.16 -14.99 -26.64
C GLU A 297 4.79 -14.43 -27.93
N LYS A 298 5.92 -15.00 -28.38
CA LYS A 298 6.56 -14.67 -29.66
C LYS A 298 6.03 -15.47 -30.85
N GLY A 299 5.02 -16.32 -30.67
CA GLY A 299 4.45 -17.14 -31.75
C GLY A 299 5.35 -18.26 -32.25
N ILE A 300 6.41 -18.60 -31.51
CA ILE A 300 7.42 -19.60 -31.90
C ILE A 300 7.03 -20.97 -31.33
N LYS A 301 6.63 -21.90 -32.21
CA LYS A 301 6.26 -23.29 -31.88
C LYS A 301 7.39 -24.29 -32.21
N ASP A 302 8.62 -24.01 -31.82
CA ASP A 302 9.79 -24.80 -32.19
C ASP A 302 10.45 -25.39 -30.94
N GLU A 303 10.45 -26.74 -30.86
CA GLU A 303 10.96 -27.47 -29.70
C GLU A 303 12.51 -27.37 -29.60
N VAL A 304 13.19 -27.25 -30.71
CA VAL A 304 14.66 -27.07 -30.75
C VAL A 304 15.05 -25.72 -30.18
N LYS A 305 14.34 -24.66 -30.55
CA LYS A 305 14.55 -23.32 -30.00
C LYS A 305 14.21 -23.24 -28.51
N THR A 306 13.21 -24.02 -28.07
CA THR A 306 12.87 -24.12 -26.63
C THR A 306 14.02 -24.73 -25.84
N ASN A 307 14.63 -25.81 -26.33
CA ASN A 307 15.71 -26.48 -25.65
C ASN A 307 17.00 -25.62 -25.66
N LEU A 308 17.28 -24.93 -26.77
CA LEU A 308 18.43 -24.01 -26.87
C LEU A 308 18.32 -22.85 -25.90
N LEU A 309 17.12 -22.25 -25.76
CA LEU A 309 16.88 -21.17 -24.80
C LEU A 309 17.06 -21.64 -23.35
N ILE A 310 16.60 -22.85 -23.01
CA ILE A 310 16.79 -23.46 -21.69
C ILE A 310 18.24 -23.69 -21.36
N GLU A 311 19.03 -24.17 -22.34
CA GLU A 311 20.48 -24.37 -22.18
C GLU A 311 21.25 -23.06 -22.01
N THR A 312 20.86 -22.03 -22.76
CA THR A 312 21.44 -20.68 -22.63
C THR A 312 21.20 -20.09 -21.25
N LEU A 313 19.98 -20.23 -20.75
CA LEU A 313 19.60 -19.78 -19.39
C LEU A 313 20.34 -20.56 -18.29
N LYS A 314 20.65 -21.85 -18.51
CA LYS A 314 21.47 -22.65 -17.58
C LYS A 314 22.91 -22.21 -17.57
N LYS A 315 23.51 -21.88 -18.74
CA LYS A 315 24.89 -21.42 -18.87
C LYS A 315 25.13 -20.05 -18.23
N ALA A 316 24.16 -19.14 -18.34
CA ALA A 316 24.23 -17.81 -17.72
C ALA A 316 24.23 -17.82 -16.18
N GLU A 317 23.89 -18.95 -15.55
CA GLU A 317 23.93 -19.09 -14.07
C GLU A 317 25.21 -19.71 -13.55
N SER A 318 26.05 -20.21 -14.42
CA SER A 318 27.34 -20.84 -14.08
C SER A 318 28.56 -19.90 -14.26
N CYS A 319 28.29 -18.66 -14.64
CA CYS A 319 29.23 -17.53 -14.62
C CYS A 319 28.90 -16.55 -13.50
#